data_b1c74eb80d5eb771e17ea1c90c2a0b0e
#
_entry.id   b1c74eb80d5eb771e17ea1c90c2a0b0e
#
_cell.length_a   1.000
_cell.length_b   1.000
_cell.length_c   1.000
_cell.angle_alpha   90.00
_cell.angle_beta   90.00
_cell.angle_gamma   90.00
#
_symmetry.space_group_name_H-M   'P 1'
#
loop_
_entity.id
_entity.type
_entity.pdbx_description
1 polymer ?
#
loop_
_entity_poly.entity_id
_entity_poly.type
_entity_poly.pdbx_seq_one_letter_code
_entity_poly.pdbx_strand_id
1 'polypeptide(L)'
;MVAMHDATIAPAVCEVVDSATGVIQLSDQTALSGLTAVRVLPQRRWVFRAQWSGKAVFAKVFLGAQAGKYAARDAQGVHWLTQAGLATPALLWQGQSADRRASVLIYAAIAPADNADVLYQALPAAQGLQLLKQLVQTLAAQHAAGLVQTDLHLKNFLLSDEEVWSLDGDGIKQTPLNQRQAYRQLAELISKVQVLDQHAWAAPLLAVYEQARGWQPALVPSTLLAWAKQMKAQEVERYVTRKIFRTCSDVTWQQTSQSAQAVSTAGGLHVTDLPALEVAMHVGGVLKPGNTCTVVHTHLQDQAVVIKRYNLKDWLHGLSRAWRPSRAAASWRNAHRLQYYGMLTPQPLLMYEQRYCGMRGRAYFVSAYSPWPDALTFFQQCTDSDLRARVIHQLVTLCYQWYLLKLSHGDMKASNLQVTDQGKIVVIDLDSMQQHRRSQMALRAHAKDVRRLLQNWKQDTSLYNALLKSFSLIYQDHTPLRLAGIAL
;
A
#
# COMPACT_ATOMS: atom_id res chain seq x y z
N MET A 1 -1.59 5.03 15.05
CA MET A 1 -0.39 4.38 15.61
C MET A 1 -0.43 2.94 15.12
N VAL A 2 0.06 2.70 13.88
CA VAL A 2 0.28 1.35 13.36
C VAL A 2 1.65 0.97 13.88
N ALA A 3 1.67 0.20 14.97
CA ALA A 3 2.89 -0.42 15.45
C ALA A 3 3.47 -1.22 14.26
N MET A 4 4.66 -0.82 13.79
CA MET A 4 5.52 -1.78 13.11
C MET A 4 5.65 -2.94 14.10
N HIS A 5 5.00 -4.06 13.82
CA HIS A 5 5.39 -5.30 14.44
C HIS A 5 6.86 -5.47 14.06
N ASP A 6 7.74 -5.20 15.02
CA ASP A 6 9.03 -5.84 15.11
C ASP A 6 8.75 -7.36 15.18
N ALA A 7 8.50 -7.93 14.01
CA ALA A 7 8.61 -9.36 13.87
C ALA A 7 10.09 -9.64 14.07
N THR A 8 10.46 -9.91 15.31
CA THR A 8 11.73 -10.50 15.68
C THR A 8 11.79 -11.87 15.00
N ILE A 9 12.14 -11.87 13.70
CA ILE A 9 12.40 -13.10 12.96
C ILE A 9 13.65 -13.64 13.62
N ALA A 10 13.51 -14.78 14.28
CA ALA A 10 14.62 -15.41 14.98
C ALA A 10 15.84 -15.50 14.04
N PRO A 11 17.03 -15.02 14.45
CA PRO A 11 18.22 -15.01 13.59
C PRO A 11 18.65 -16.40 13.12
N ALA A 12 18.16 -17.46 13.77
CA ALA A 12 18.44 -18.87 13.46
C ALA A 12 17.98 -19.34 12.05
N VAL A 13 17.27 -18.51 11.27
CA VAL A 13 16.78 -18.88 9.92
C VAL A 13 17.72 -18.40 8.81
N CYS A 14 18.72 -17.57 9.10
CA CYS A 14 19.72 -17.16 8.11
C CYS A 14 20.89 -18.15 8.12
N GLU A 15 21.12 -18.82 6.99
CA GLU A 15 22.10 -19.93 6.83
C GLU A 15 23.57 -19.61 7.23
N VAL A 16 23.90 -18.31 7.33
CA VAL A 16 25.23 -17.83 7.69
C VAL A 16 25.36 -17.32 9.13
N VAL A 17 24.26 -17.33 9.88
CA VAL A 17 24.27 -17.03 11.32
C VAL A 17 24.60 -18.31 12.06
N ASP A 18 25.64 -18.27 12.83
CA ASP A 18 25.95 -19.36 13.75
C ASP A 18 24.82 -19.49 14.78
N SER A 19 24.11 -20.61 14.74
CA SER A 19 22.97 -20.88 15.62
C SER A 19 23.32 -20.98 17.10
N ALA A 20 24.58 -21.27 17.44
CA ALA A 20 25.06 -21.39 18.83
C ALA A 20 25.37 -20.01 19.43
N THR A 21 25.95 -19.11 18.64
CA THR A 21 26.46 -17.81 19.12
C THR A 21 25.61 -16.62 18.69
N GLY A 22 24.74 -16.81 17.70
CA GLY A 22 23.92 -15.72 17.12
C GLY A 22 24.76 -14.67 16.39
N VAL A 23 25.96 -15.00 15.90
CA VAL A 23 26.86 -14.07 15.20
C VAL A 23 27.08 -14.50 13.75
N ILE A 24 27.53 -13.55 12.91
CA ILE A 24 28.06 -13.83 11.58
C ILE A 24 29.55 -13.56 11.61
N GLN A 25 30.35 -14.63 11.42
CA GLN A 25 31.78 -14.50 11.26
C GLN A 25 32.14 -14.00 9.86
N LEU A 26 33.08 -13.06 9.77
CA LEU A 26 33.55 -12.45 8.54
C LEU A 26 34.91 -13.00 8.10
N SER A 27 35.21 -12.83 6.81
CA SER A 27 36.44 -13.35 6.21
C SER A 27 37.72 -12.70 6.73
N ASP A 28 37.64 -11.55 7.37
CA ASP A 28 38.72 -10.82 8.03
C ASP A 28 38.84 -11.18 9.53
N GLN A 29 38.18 -12.24 9.99
CA GLN A 29 38.13 -12.70 11.38
C GLN A 29 37.35 -11.80 12.35
N THR A 30 36.74 -10.70 11.88
CA THR A 30 35.81 -9.95 12.70
C THR A 30 34.41 -10.59 12.69
N ALA A 31 33.52 -10.15 13.58
CA ALA A 31 32.17 -10.71 13.69
C ALA A 31 31.10 -9.61 13.82
N LEU A 32 29.94 -9.89 13.23
CA LEU A 32 28.70 -9.17 13.47
C LEU A 32 27.94 -9.83 14.60
N SER A 33 27.62 -9.09 15.64
CA SER A 33 26.87 -9.54 16.82
C SER A 33 25.63 -8.71 17.06
N GLY A 34 24.75 -9.12 18.00
CA GLY A 34 23.53 -8.40 18.33
C GLY A 34 22.58 -8.25 17.14
N LEU A 35 22.47 -9.30 16.33
CA LEU A 35 21.72 -9.28 15.07
C LEU A 35 20.21 -9.12 15.30
N THR A 36 19.63 -8.06 14.76
CA THR A 36 18.17 -7.87 14.67
C THR A 36 17.80 -7.73 13.20
N ALA A 37 16.97 -8.66 12.69
CA ALA A 37 16.56 -8.63 11.30
C ALA A 37 15.60 -7.45 11.05
N VAL A 38 15.97 -6.56 10.13
CA VAL A 38 15.17 -5.40 9.71
C VAL A 38 14.40 -5.70 8.42
N ARG A 39 15.02 -6.47 7.52
CA ARG A 39 14.38 -6.87 6.25
C ARG A 39 14.90 -8.25 5.85
N VAL A 40 13.97 -9.10 5.42
CA VAL A 40 14.28 -10.44 4.94
C VAL A 40 13.70 -10.65 3.55
N LEU A 41 14.57 -11.03 2.61
CA LEU A 41 14.18 -11.63 1.34
C LEU A 41 14.76 -13.06 1.37
N PRO A 42 13.95 -14.09 1.66
CA PRO A 42 14.41 -15.45 1.82
C PRO A 42 15.32 -15.88 0.67
N GLN A 43 16.41 -16.62 0.99
CA GLN A 43 17.40 -17.14 0.03
C GLN A 43 18.11 -16.10 -0.85
N ARG A 44 17.92 -14.80 -0.59
CA ARG A 44 18.48 -13.74 -1.43
C ARG A 44 19.19 -12.65 -0.66
N ARG A 45 18.55 -12.02 0.34
CA ARG A 45 19.13 -10.89 1.08
C ARG A 45 18.51 -10.76 2.46
N TRP A 46 19.35 -10.59 3.47
CA TRP A 46 18.99 -10.17 4.82
C TRP A 46 19.59 -8.80 5.11
N VAL A 47 18.88 -7.97 5.83
CA VAL A 47 19.39 -6.72 6.39
C VAL A 47 19.25 -6.81 7.90
N PHE A 48 20.37 -6.67 8.59
CA PHE A 48 20.43 -6.69 10.04
C PHE A 48 20.86 -5.34 10.59
N ARG A 49 20.23 -4.92 11.67
CA ARG A 49 20.86 -4.02 12.64
C ARG A 49 21.80 -4.87 13.49
N ALA A 50 23.05 -4.43 13.70
CA ALA A 50 24.08 -5.23 14.35
C ALA A 50 25.10 -4.36 15.08
N GLN A 51 26.00 -5.02 15.79
CA GLN A 51 27.23 -4.45 16.34
C GLN A 51 28.42 -5.00 15.55
N TRP A 52 29.36 -4.14 15.15
CA TRP A 52 30.62 -4.50 14.52
C TRP A 52 31.75 -3.65 15.07
N SER A 53 32.79 -4.28 15.62
CA SER A 53 33.94 -3.59 16.25
C SER A 53 33.49 -2.49 17.24
N GLY A 54 32.48 -2.80 18.08
CA GLY A 54 31.94 -1.90 19.10
C GLY A 54 31.03 -0.77 18.57
N LYS A 55 30.73 -0.74 17.28
CA LYS A 55 29.89 0.30 16.66
C LYS A 55 28.56 -0.29 16.20
N ALA A 56 27.48 0.49 16.35
CA ALA A 56 26.19 0.16 15.75
C ALA A 56 26.25 0.30 14.22
N VAL A 57 25.79 -0.72 13.52
CA VAL A 57 25.88 -0.81 12.06
C VAL A 57 24.61 -1.42 11.45
N PHE A 58 24.45 -1.25 10.14
CA PHE A 58 23.54 -2.05 9.34
C PHE A 58 24.33 -2.95 8.41
N ALA A 59 24.05 -4.26 8.46
CA ALA A 59 24.69 -5.25 7.61
C ALA A 59 23.71 -5.78 6.57
N LYS A 60 24.07 -5.68 5.28
CA LYS A 60 23.36 -6.34 4.18
C LYS A 60 24.09 -7.64 3.84
N VAL A 61 23.41 -8.76 4.05
CA VAL A 61 23.91 -10.12 3.79
C VAL A 61 23.21 -10.65 2.55
N PHE A 62 23.98 -10.86 1.48
CA PHE A 62 23.48 -11.36 0.21
C PHE A 62 23.79 -12.85 0.09
N LEU A 63 22.80 -13.64 -0.33
CA LEU A 63 22.87 -15.09 -0.45
C LEU A 63 22.69 -15.56 -1.90
N GLY A 64 23.12 -16.80 -2.17
CA GLY A 64 22.95 -17.47 -3.45
C GLY A 64 23.99 -17.08 -4.51
N ALA A 65 23.91 -17.70 -5.68
CA ALA A 65 24.94 -17.63 -6.74
C ALA A 65 25.24 -16.21 -7.27
N GLN A 66 24.33 -15.25 -7.07
CA GLN A 66 24.52 -13.87 -7.51
C GLN A 66 24.85 -12.89 -6.37
N ALA A 67 25.13 -13.39 -5.16
CA ALA A 67 25.37 -12.59 -3.97
C ALA A 67 26.45 -11.50 -4.21
N GLY A 68 27.60 -11.88 -4.74
CA GLY A 68 28.68 -10.95 -5.04
C GLY A 68 28.29 -9.84 -6.04
N LYS A 69 27.52 -10.19 -7.07
CA LYS A 69 27.04 -9.21 -8.06
C LYS A 69 26.09 -8.18 -7.44
N TYR A 70 25.17 -8.61 -6.58
CA TYR A 70 24.26 -7.71 -5.89
C TYR A 70 24.97 -6.82 -4.86
N ALA A 71 25.90 -7.40 -4.09
CA ALA A 71 26.72 -6.64 -3.16
C ALA A 71 27.59 -5.59 -3.88
N ALA A 72 28.26 -5.96 -4.95
CA ALA A 72 29.09 -5.03 -5.74
C ALA A 72 28.24 -3.86 -6.30
N ARG A 73 27.02 -4.15 -6.79
CA ARG A 73 26.13 -3.13 -7.33
C ARG A 73 25.62 -2.17 -6.23
N ASP A 74 25.31 -2.68 -5.04
CA ASP A 74 24.88 -1.87 -3.90
C ASP A 74 26.04 -0.96 -3.43
N ALA A 75 27.25 -1.50 -3.28
CA ALA A 75 28.45 -0.76 -2.91
C ALA A 75 28.78 0.34 -3.95
N GLN A 76 28.66 0.01 -5.24
CA GLN A 76 28.94 0.95 -6.32
C GLN A 76 27.96 2.13 -6.31
N GLY A 77 26.68 1.89 -6.05
CA GLY A 77 25.69 2.97 -5.96
C GLY A 77 25.96 3.91 -4.78
N VAL A 78 26.35 3.37 -3.62
CA VAL A 78 26.77 4.18 -2.47
C VAL A 78 28.03 4.98 -2.81
N HIS A 79 28.99 4.38 -3.48
CA HIS A 79 30.20 5.08 -3.94
C HIS A 79 29.89 6.27 -4.84
N TRP A 80 28.97 6.13 -5.81
CA TRP A 80 28.55 7.24 -6.68
C TRP A 80 27.86 8.37 -5.89
N LEU A 81 26.99 8.03 -4.91
CA LEU A 81 26.37 9.04 -4.05
C LEU A 81 27.42 9.80 -3.24
N THR A 82 28.37 9.09 -2.64
CA THR A 82 29.47 9.69 -1.84
C THR A 82 30.35 10.60 -2.71
N GLN A 83 30.74 10.15 -3.93
CA GLN A 83 31.51 10.97 -4.85
C GLN A 83 30.79 12.25 -5.30
N ALA A 84 29.47 12.19 -5.39
CA ALA A 84 28.63 13.35 -5.70
C ALA A 84 28.39 14.29 -4.50
N GLY A 85 28.94 13.99 -3.31
CA GLY A 85 28.72 14.76 -2.10
C GLY A 85 27.31 14.64 -1.54
N LEU A 86 26.57 13.56 -1.89
CA LEU A 86 25.21 13.32 -1.46
C LEU A 86 25.21 12.43 -0.20
N ALA A 87 24.37 12.77 0.77
CA ALA A 87 24.29 12.03 2.03
C ALA A 87 23.80 10.60 1.80
N THR A 88 24.61 9.64 2.23
CA THR A 88 24.34 8.20 2.18
C THR A 88 25.14 7.52 3.28
N PRO A 89 24.64 6.43 3.92
CA PRO A 89 25.40 5.72 4.95
C PRO A 89 26.76 5.27 4.44
N ALA A 90 27.83 5.59 5.16
CA ALA A 90 29.18 5.22 4.78
C ALA A 90 29.33 3.69 4.74
N LEU A 91 29.88 3.17 3.65
CA LEU A 91 30.28 1.77 3.55
C LEU A 91 31.57 1.56 4.36
N LEU A 92 31.47 0.85 5.49
CA LEU A 92 32.57 0.62 6.41
C LEU A 92 33.38 -0.63 6.05
N TRP A 93 32.70 -1.64 5.51
CA TRP A 93 33.36 -2.90 5.15
C TRP A 93 32.58 -3.63 4.04
N GLN A 94 33.33 -4.33 3.20
CA GLN A 94 32.82 -5.18 2.14
C GLN A 94 33.64 -6.45 2.04
N GLY A 95 32.99 -7.60 2.06
CA GLY A 95 33.67 -8.90 1.98
C GLY A 95 32.69 -10.06 1.95
N GLN A 96 33.13 -11.22 2.49
CA GLN A 96 32.34 -12.43 2.57
C GLN A 96 32.20 -12.88 4.03
N SER A 97 31.20 -13.72 4.32
CA SER A 97 31.18 -14.52 5.54
C SER A 97 32.37 -15.46 5.56
N ALA A 98 32.82 -15.90 6.76
CA ALA A 98 33.98 -16.78 6.92
C ALA A 98 33.82 -18.10 6.16
N ASP A 99 32.60 -18.63 6.06
CA ASP A 99 32.24 -19.82 5.29
C ASP A 99 32.07 -19.57 3.78
N ARG A 100 32.24 -18.32 3.33
CA ARG A 100 32.12 -17.86 1.94
C ARG A 100 30.73 -18.07 1.30
N ARG A 101 29.69 -18.36 2.08
CA ARG A 101 28.32 -18.58 1.60
C ARG A 101 27.56 -17.26 1.30
N ALA A 102 28.01 -16.14 1.91
CA ALA A 102 27.39 -14.84 1.73
C ALA A 102 28.39 -13.76 1.39
N SER A 103 27.96 -12.77 0.59
CA SER A 103 28.61 -11.47 0.45
C SER A 103 27.97 -10.49 1.44
N VAL A 104 28.80 -9.75 2.17
CA VAL A 104 28.35 -8.87 3.27
C VAL A 104 28.85 -7.46 3.02
N LEU A 105 27.95 -6.49 3.20
CA LEU A 105 28.24 -5.06 3.23
C LEU A 105 27.86 -4.51 4.60
N ILE A 106 28.75 -3.76 5.24
CA ILE A 106 28.53 -3.12 6.53
C ILE A 106 28.49 -1.61 6.34
N TYR A 107 27.38 -1.00 6.74
CA TYR A 107 27.14 0.43 6.66
C TYR A 107 27.10 1.05 8.06
N ALA A 108 27.59 2.29 8.16
CA ALA A 108 27.40 3.08 9.37
C ALA A 108 25.91 3.25 9.69
N ALA A 109 25.54 3.08 10.95
CA ALA A 109 24.20 3.43 11.40
C ALA A 109 24.07 4.96 11.49
N ILE A 110 23.00 5.50 10.92
CA ILE A 110 22.62 6.90 11.09
C ILE A 110 21.66 6.95 12.28
N ALA A 111 22.02 7.67 13.33
CA ALA A 111 21.20 7.81 14.54
C ALA A 111 21.49 9.16 15.23
N PRO A 112 20.44 9.91 15.65
CA PRO A 112 19.02 9.57 15.42
C PRO A 112 18.61 9.77 13.96
N ALA A 113 17.74 8.92 13.44
CA ALA A 113 17.19 9.06 12.09
C ALA A 113 15.82 8.42 11.97
N ASP A 114 14.93 9.08 11.23
CA ASP A 114 13.58 8.59 10.96
C ASP A 114 13.39 8.29 9.46
N ASN A 115 12.64 7.23 9.18
CA ASN A 115 12.32 6.86 7.82
C ASN A 115 11.27 7.82 7.23
N ALA A 116 11.52 8.36 6.02
CA ALA A 116 10.65 9.34 5.39
C ALA A 116 9.21 8.83 5.12
N ASP A 117 9.02 7.52 4.90
CA ASP A 117 7.68 6.94 4.75
C ASP A 117 6.91 6.97 6.08
N VAL A 118 7.58 6.66 7.19
CA VAL A 118 6.98 6.70 8.54
C VAL A 118 6.65 8.13 8.93
N LEU A 119 7.59 9.06 8.70
CA LEU A 119 7.37 10.49 8.97
C LEU A 119 6.20 11.03 8.16
N TYR A 120 6.14 10.75 6.87
CA TYR A 120 5.04 11.19 6.01
C TYR A 120 3.67 10.75 6.53
N GLN A 121 3.57 9.53 7.06
CA GLN A 121 2.31 9.00 7.59
C GLN A 121 1.92 9.62 8.94
N ALA A 122 2.88 10.09 9.72
CA ALA A 122 2.69 10.63 11.06
C ALA A 122 2.49 12.14 11.08
N LEU A 123 3.08 12.87 10.13
CA LEU A 123 3.14 14.32 10.13
C LEU A 123 1.83 14.98 9.66
N PRO A 124 1.46 16.15 10.20
CA PRO A 124 0.42 17.01 9.63
C PRO A 124 0.78 17.44 8.20
N ALA A 125 -0.23 17.74 7.37
CA ALA A 125 -0.07 18.01 5.94
C ALA A 125 0.99 19.09 5.62
N ALA A 126 1.06 20.18 6.42
CA ALA A 126 2.03 21.25 6.21
C ALA A 126 3.47 20.76 6.41
N GLN A 127 3.72 19.95 7.44
CA GLN A 127 5.03 19.36 7.72
C GLN A 127 5.35 18.24 6.70
N GLY A 128 4.34 17.47 6.28
CA GLY A 128 4.46 16.49 5.20
C GLY A 128 4.90 17.14 3.88
N LEU A 129 4.35 18.31 3.53
CA LEU A 129 4.82 19.08 2.37
C LEU A 129 6.28 19.51 2.51
N GLN A 130 6.70 19.95 3.70
CA GLN A 130 8.09 20.35 3.94
C GLN A 130 9.05 19.17 3.79
N LEU A 131 8.69 18.00 4.35
CA LEU A 131 9.41 16.75 4.13
C LEU A 131 9.58 16.46 2.64
N LEU A 132 8.49 16.51 1.87
CA LEU A 132 8.53 16.23 0.44
C LEU A 132 9.39 17.25 -0.34
N LYS A 133 9.43 18.51 0.08
CA LYS A 133 10.33 19.52 -0.52
C LYS A 133 11.80 19.14 -0.32
N GLN A 134 12.21 18.68 0.86
CA GLN A 134 13.57 18.21 1.12
C GLN A 134 13.91 16.97 0.26
N LEU A 135 12.99 15.99 0.14
CA LEU A 135 13.17 14.83 -0.74
C LEU A 135 13.32 15.25 -2.22
N VAL A 136 12.54 16.22 -2.66
CA VAL A 136 12.61 16.77 -4.02
C VAL A 136 13.93 17.48 -4.29
N GLN A 137 14.46 18.23 -3.32
CA GLN A 137 15.79 18.85 -3.42
C GLN A 137 16.89 17.80 -3.53
N THR A 138 16.84 16.74 -2.71
CA THR A 138 17.78 15.62 -2.78
C THR A 138 17.70 14.90 -4.14
N LEU A 139 16.49 14.65 -4.65
CA LEU A 139 16.29 14.07 -5.98
C LEU A 139 16.85 14.97 -7.08
N ALA A 140 16.65 16.29 -6.98
CA ALA A 140 17.21 17.24 -7.94
C ALA A 140 18.74 17.25 -7.93
N ALA A 141 19.36 17.15 -6.74
CA ALA A 141 20.82 17.03 -6.60
C ALA A 141 21.36 15.71 -7.18
N GLN A 142 20.69 14.57 -6.93
CA GLN A 142 21.03 13.29 -7.57
C GLN A 142 21.00 13.42 -9.11
N HIS A 143 19.94 14.02 -9.67
CA HIS A 143 19.83 14.21 -11.12
C HIS A 143 20.86 15.21 -11.67
N ALA A 144 21.28 16.22 -10.90
CA ALA A 144 22.34 17.13 -11.27
C ALA A 144 23.69 16.41 -11.39
N ALA A 145 23.95 15.46 -10.52
CA ALA A 145 25.12 14.60 -10.53
C ALA A 145 25.04 13.45 -11.57
N GLY A 146 23.98 13.38 -12.38
CA GLY A 146 23.76 12.30 -13.34
C GLY A 146 23.39 10.95 -12.71
N LEU A 147 22.90 10.97 -11.47
CA LEU A 147 22.48 9.78 -10.73
C LEU A 147 20.96 9.62 -10.77
N VAL A 148 20.50 8.38 -10.89
CA VAL A 148 19.07 8.02 -10.92
C VAL A 148 18.78 6.92 -9.91
N GLN A 149 17.76 7.10 -9.09
CA GLN A 149 17.25 6.07 -8.21
C GLN A 149 16.12 5.29 -8.91
N THR A 150 16.39 4.04 -9.29
CA THR A 150 15.44 3.21 -10.07
C THR A 150 14.32 2.59 -9.23
N ASP A 151 14.48 2.49 -7.90
CA ASP A 151 13.45 2.09 -6.94
C ASP A 151 13.13 3.29 -6.05
N LEU A 152 12.51 4.31 -6.64
CA LEU A 152 12.18 5.56 -5.96
C LEU A 152 10.98 5.37 -5.03
N HIS A 153 11.26 5.25 -3.74
CA HIS A 153 10.25 5.07 -2.69
C HIS A 153 10.64 5.85 -1.43
N LEU A 154 9.66 6.40 -0.70
CA LEU A 154 9.92 7.15 0.54
C LEU A 154 10.75 6.34 1.56
N LYS A 155 10.56 5.02 1.61
CA LYS A 155 11.35 4.09 2.46
C LYS A 155 12.85 4.11 2.20
N ASN A 156 13.28 4.59 1.04
CA ASN A 156 14.67 4.65 0.67
C ASN A 156 15.34 5.99 1.06
N PHE A 157 14.67 6.77 1.92
CA PHE A 157 15.21 8.00 2.49
C PHE A 157 15.08 7.98 4.02
N LEU A 158 16.12 8.47 4.71
CA LEU A 158 16.09 8.79 6.12
C LEU A 158 16.25 10.31 6.31
N LEU A 159 15.67 10.82 7.39
CA LEU A 159 15.94 12.17 7.87
C LEU A 159 16.73 12.07 9.17
N SER A 160 17.83 12.81 9.24
CA SER A 160 18.64 13.01 10.45
C SER A 160 19.15 14.43 10.44
N ASP A 161 18.94 15.18 11.53
CA ASP A 161 19.42 16.58 11.67
C ASP A 161 19.09 17.45 10.44
N GLU A 162 17.84 17.39 9.96
CA GLU A 162 17.34 18.08 8.78
C GLU A 162 17.97 17.66 7.45
N GLU A 163 18.89 16.71 7.43
CA GLU A 163 19.52 16.17 6.23
C GLU A 163 18.80 14.92 5.74
N VAL A 164 18.64 14.80 4.41
CA VAL A 164 18.05 13.64 3.75
C VAL A 164 19.15 12.68 3.30
N TRP A 165 19.15 11.49 3.87
CA TRP A 165 20.09 10.40 3.58
C TRP A 165 19.46 9.42 2.59
N SER A 166 20.14 9.18 1.48
CA SER A 166 19.70 8.20 0.46
C SER A 166 20.17 6.80 0.81
N LEU A 167 19.22 5.86 0.86
CA LEU A 167 19.47 4.44 1.12
C LEU A 167 19.46 3.63 -0.16
N ASP A 168 19.94 2.37 -0.05
CA ASP A 168 19.82 1.32 -1.08
C ASP A 168 20.57 1.63 -2.39
N GLY A 169 21.89 1.55 -2.34
CA GLY A 169 22.79 1.77 -3.48
C GLY A 169 22.48 0.86 -4.69
N ASP A 170 21.89 -0.34 -4.45
CA ASP A 170 21.48 -1.27 -5.52
C ASP A 170 20.51 -0.63 -6.53
N GLY A 171 19.70 0.36 -6.08
CA GLY A 171 18.80 1.14 -6.91
C GLY A 171 19.44 2.32 -7.66
N ILE A 172 20.66 2.72 -7.32
CA ILE A 172 21.33 3.88 -7.92
C ILE A 172 22.00 3.49 -9.24
N LYS A 173 21.82 4.34 -10.26
CA LYS A 173 22.50 4.21 -11.56
C LYS A 173 23.08 5.54 -11.97
N GLN A 174 24.27 5.50 -12.58
CA GLN A 174 24.86 6.65 -13.21
C GLN A 174 24.32 6.75 -14.66
N THR A 175 23.36 7.61 -14.87
CA THR A 175 22.67 7.80 -16.16
C THR A 175 22.15 9.23 -16.23
N PRO A 176 22.74 10.09 -17.04
CA PRO A 176 22.22 11.43 -17.23
C PRO A 176 20.78 11.39 -17.78
N LEU A 177 19.91 12.19 -17.20
CA LEU A 177 18.52 12.30 -17.62
C LEU A 177 18.32 13.54 -18.49
N ASN A 178 17.54 13.41 -19.56
CA ASN A 178 16.97 14.58 -20.20
C ASN A 178 15.84 15.18 -19.31
N GLN A 179 15.46 16.42 -19.60
CA GLN A 179 14.48 17.15 -18.78
C GLN A 179 13.15 16.40 -18.59
N ARG A 180 12.64 15.79 -19.66
CA ARG A 180 11.38 15.02 -19.60
C ARG A 180 11.50 13.77 -18.71
N GLN A 181 12.63 13.08 -18.76
CA GLN A 181 12.90 11.91 -17.91
C GLN A 181 13.02 12.33 -16.44
N ALA A 182 13.70 13.44 -16.18
CA ALA A 182 13.85 14.01 -14.84
C ALA A 182 12.48 14.40 -14.22
N TYR A 183 11.61 15.06 -14.98
CA TYR A 183 10.24 15.33 -14.55
C TYR A 183 9.42 14.04 -14.31
N ARG A 184 9.67 12.96 -15.06
CA ARG A 184 9.03 11.68 -14.81
C ARG A 184 9.48 11.05 -13.50
N GLN A 185 10.76 11.18 -13.13
CA GLN A 185 11.25 10.74 -11.83
C GLN A 185 10.63 11.57 -10.70
N LEU A 186 10.48 12.89 -10.86
CA LEU A 186 9.75 13.73 -9.92
C LEU A 186 8.28 13.25 -9.78
N ALA A 187 7.60 12.98 -10.89
CA ALA A 187 6.24 12.43 -10.87
C ALA A 187 6.17 11.07 -10.15
N GLU A 188 7.20 10.23 -10.29
CA GLU A 188 7.30 8.95 -9.59
C GLU A 188 7.41 9.16 -8.07
N LEU A 189 8.24 10.08 -7.59
CA LEU A 189 8.32 10.43 -6.17
C LEU A 189 6.95 10.92 -5.64
N ILE A 190 6.31 11.86 -6.35
CA ILE A 190 4.99 12.39 -5.99
C ILE A 190 3.93 11.28 -6.00
N SER A 191 4.07 10.26 -6.83
CA SER A 191 3.14 9.12 -6.85
C SER A 191 3.12 8.30 -5.57
N LYS A 192 4.13 8.45 -4.69
CA LYS A 192 4.23 7.67 -3.44
C LYS A 192 3.38 8.23 -2.30
N VAL A 193 2.95 9.49 -2.39
CA VAL A 193 2.06 10.09 -1.39
C VAL A 193 0.58 9.86 -1.72
N GLN A 194 -0.31 10.23 -0.80
CA GLN A 194 -1.76 10.10 -0.97
C GLN A 194 -2.28 11.02 -2.09
N VAL A 195 -3.40 10.64 -2.70
CA VAL A 195 -3.91 11.34 -3.88
C VAL A 195 -4.31 12.80 -3.63
N LEU A 196 -4.76 13.13 -2.42
CA LEU A 196 -5.08 14.51 -2.03
C LEU A 196 -3.81 15.35 -1.95
N ASP A 197 -2.75 14.81 -1.36
CA ASP A 197 -1.45 15.44 -1.26
C ASP A 197 -0.81 15.61 -2.63
N GLN A 198 -0.90 14.57 -3.51
CA GLN A 198 -0.48 14.73 -4.91
C GLN A 198 -1.16 15.91 -5.58
N HIS A 199 -2.46 16.06 -5.34
CA HIS A 199 -3.25 17.12 -5.96
C HIS A 199 -2.88 18.51 -5.42
N ALA A 200 -2.69 18.63 -4.11
CA ALA A 200 -2.34 19.88 -3.44
C ALA A 200 -0.88 20.29 -3.67
N TRP A 201 0.04 19.31 -3.74
CA TRP A 201 1.47 19.57 -3.65
C TRP A 201 2.22 19.51 -5.00
N ALA A 202 1.59 19.07 -6.09
CA ALA A 202 2.26 18.96 -7.38
C ALA A 202 2.88 20.28 -7.85
N ALA A 203 2.18 21.41 -7.71
CA ALA A 203 2.70 22.71 -8.12
C ALA A 203 3.87 23.21 -7.26
N PRO A 204 3.79 23.27 -5.91
CA PRO A 204 4.90 23.69 -5.09
C PRO A 204 6.12 22.76 -5.17
N LEU A 205 5.93 21.44 -5.33
CA LEU A 205 7.03 20.49 -5.50
C LEU A 205 7.73 20.64 -6.86
N LEU A 206 6.96 20.93 -7.92
CA LEU A 206 7.52 21.23 -9.23
C LEU A 206 8.40 22.48 -9.17
N ALA A 207 7.91 23.55 -8.55
CA ALA A 207 8.66 24.80 -8.42
C ALA A 207 9.99 24.61 -7.64
N VAL A 208 9.96 23.85 -6.54
CA VAL A 208 11.17 23.49 -5.78
C VAL A 208 12.17 22.71 -6.64
N TYR A 209 11.67 21.74 -7.41
CA TYR A 209 12.53 20.93 -8.29
C TYR A 209 13.19 21.78 -9.38
N GLU A 210 12.42 22.61 -10.11
CA GLU A 210 12.92 23.48 -11.16
C GLU A 210 13.93 24.50 -10.61
N GLN A 211 13.65 25.10 -9.47
CA GLN A 211 14.58 26.00 -8.77
C GLN A 211 15.89 25.27 -8.40
N ALA A 212 15.81 24.08 -7.80
CA ALA A 212 17.00 23.30 -7.43
C ALA A 212 17.82 22.85 -8.64
N ARG A 213 17.19 22.71 -9.83
CA ARG A 213 17.85 22.39 -11.10
C ARG A 213 18.36 23.64 -11.85
N GLY A 214 18.05 24.84 -11.40
CA GLY A 214 18.32 26.08 -12.13
C GLY A 214 17.55 26.17 -13.46
N TRP A 215 16.40 25.50 -13.56
CA TRP A 215 15.61 25.51 -14.80
C TRP A 215 14.53 26.59 -14.77
N GLN A 216 14.25 27.18 -15.93
CA GLN A 216 13.06 27.98 -16.11
C GLN A 216 11.83 27.06 -16.09
N PRO A 217 10.68 27.53 -15.55
CA PRO A 217 9.44 26.76 -15.55
C PRO A 217 9.08 26.26 -16.96
N ALA A 218 9.03 24.96 -17.15
CA ALA A 218 8.82 24.35 -18.47
C ALA A 218 7.68 23.32 -18.48
N LEU A 219 7.27 22.82 -17.30
CA LEU A 219 6.21 21.84 -17.19
C LEU A 219 4.99 22.44 -16.48
N VAL A 220 3.79 22.18 -17.03
CA VAL A 220 2.53 22.55 -16.36
C VAL A 220 2.28 21.58 -15.20
N PRO A 221 1.97 22.06 -13.98
CA PRO A 221 1.73 21.21 -12.80
C PRO A 221 0.66 20.12 -13.02
N SER A 222 -0.37 20.41 -13.82
CA SER A 222 -1.41 19.41 -14.15
C SER A 222 -0.86 18.22 -14.95
N THR A 223 0.17 18.43 -15.78
CA THR A 223 0.86 17.35 -16.52
C THR A 223 1.66 16.47 -15.56
N LEU A 224 2.41 17.07 -14.63
CA LEU A 224 3.14 16.33 -13.59
C LEU A 224 2.19 15.49 -12.74
N LEU A 225 1.08 16.08 -12.29
CA LEU A 225 0.02 15.41 -11.53
C LEU A 225 -0.61 14.24 -12.32
N ALA A 226 -0.86 14.44 -13.62
CA ALA A 226 -1.40 13.38 -14.48
C ALA A 226 -0.42 12.19 -14.58
N TRP A 227 0.88 12.44 -14.69
CA TRP A 227 1.91 11.39 -14.69
C TRP A 227 1.99 10.68 -13.34
N ALA A 228 1.99 11.40 -12.21
CA ALA A 228 2.02 10.81 -10.87
C ALA A 228 0.81 9.90 -10.65
N LYS A 229 -0.40 10.35 -10.96
CA LYS A 229 -1.63 9.55 -10.87
C LYS A 229 -1.59 8.32 -11.77
N GLN A 230 -1.06 8.44 -12.99
CA GLN A 230 -0.91 7.32 -13.92
C GLN A 230 0.06 6.27 -13.37
N MET A 231 1.22 6.71 -12.85
CA MET A 231 2.23 5.81 -12.28
C MET A 231 1.68 5.07 -11.07
N LYS A 232 1.02 5.79 -10.14
CA LYS A 232 0.36 5.17 -8.99
C LYS A 232 -0.67 4.13 -9.42
N ALA A 233 -1.55 4.47 -10.38
CA ALA A 233 -2.56 3.55 -10.87
C ALA A 233 -1.95 2.30 -11.53
N GLN A 234 -0.86 2.43 -12.28
CA GLN A 234 -0.14 1.31 -12.88
C GLN A 234 0.54 0.43 -11.83
N GLU A 235 1.12 1.03 -10.79
CA GLU A 235 1.75 0.34 -9.68
C GLU A 235 0.70 -0.48 -8.91
N VAL A 236 -0.42 0.15 -8.54
CA VAL A 236 -1.55 -0.51 -7.87
C VAL A 236 -2.11 -1.64 -8.72
N GLU A 237 -2.34 -1.41 -10.01
CA GLU A 237 -2.88 -2.44 -10.91
C GLU A 237 -1.94 -3.64 -11.00
N ARG A 238 -0.62 -3.43 -11.12
CA ARG A 238 0.37 -4.52 -11.08
C ARG A 238 0.35 -5.28 -9.75
N TYR A 239 0.21 -4.56 -8.64
CA TYR A 239 0.12 -5.16 -7.32
C TYR A 239 -1.11 -6.06 -7.20
N VAL A 240 -2.31 -5.53 -7.48
CA VAL A 240 -3.58 -6.24 -7.28
C VAL A 240 -3.91 -7.27 -8.35
N THR A 241 -3.23 -7.27 -9.50
CA THR A 241 -3.47 -8.28 -10.56
C THR A 241 -2.40 -9.37 -10.59
N ARG A 242 -1.21 -9.12 -10.05
CA ARG A 242 -0.08 -10.06 -10.14
C ARG A 242 0.50 -10.41 -8.78
N LYS A 243 0.80 -9.41 -7.90
CA LYS A 243 1.57 -9.66 -6.67
C LYS A 243 0.75 -10.42 -5.64
N ILE A 244 -0.53 -10.07 -5.45
CA ILE A 244 -1.43 -10.73 -4.49
C ILE A 244 -1.99 -12.09 -4.96
N PHE A 245 -1.61 -12.56 -6.15
CA PHE A 245 -1.93 -13.89 -6.69
C PHE A 245 -0.68 -14.75 -6.91
N ARG A 246 0.34 -14.50 -6.12
CA ARG A 246 1.56 -15.32 -6.02
C ARG A 246 2.14 -15.20 -4.62
N THR A 247 2.92 -16.18 -4.19
CA THR A 247 3.64 -16.08 -2.90
C THR A 247 4.64 -14.93 -2.93
N CYS A 248 4.54 -14.05 -1.93
CA CYS A 248 5.39 -12.88 -1.74
C CYS A 248 5.41 -12.48 -0.25
N SER A 249 5.98 -11.33 0.10
CA SER A 249 5.98 -10.80 1.48
C SER A 249 4.58 -10.63 2.10
N ASP A 250 3.58 -10.36 1.26
CA ASP A 250 2.25 -9.93 1.72
C ASP A 250 1.21 -11.06 1.65
N VAL A 251 1.47 -12.09 0.84
CA VAL A 251 0.49 -13.14 0.53
C VAL A 251 1.19 -14.49 0.34
N THR A 252 0.62 -15.53 0.93
CA THR A 252 0.91 -16.92 0.58
C THR A 252 -0.11 -17.40 -0.46
N TRP A 253 0.36 -17.86 -1.61
CA TRP A 253 -0.47 -18.36 -2.70
C TRP A 253 -0.30 -19.87 -2.85
N GLN A 254 -1.42 -20.57 -2.92
CA GLN A 254 -1.44 -22.01 -3.26
C GLN A 254 -2.48 -22.27 -4.34
N GLN A 255 -2.13 -23.15 -5.28
CA GLN A 255 -3.02 -23.58 -6.33
C GLN A 255 -2.85 -25.08 -6.60
N THR A 256 -3.97 -25.80 -6.65
CA THR A 256 -4.07 -27.20 -7.02
C THR A 256 -5.02 -27.35 -8.23
N SER A 257 -5.26 -28.58 -8.68
CA SER A 257 -6.30 -28.88 -9.67
C SER A 257 -7.71 -28.61 -9.15
N GLN A 258 -7.91 -28.63 -7.82
CA GLN A 258 -9.22 -28.55 -7.15
C GLN A 258 -9.46 -27.20 -6.45
N SER A 259 -8.44 -26.40 -6.22
CA SER A 259 -8.57 -25.14 -5.51
C SER A 259 -7.49 -24.12 -5.88
N ALA A 260 -7.78 -22.85 -5.62
CA ALA A 260 -6.80 -21.79 -5.56
C ALA A 260 -7.09 -20.91 -4.34
N GLN A 261 -6.06 -20.57 -3.58
CA GLN A 261 -6.21 -19.73 -2.40
C GLN A 261 -5.07 -18.73 -2.24
N ALA A 262 -5.41 -17.57 -1.72
CA ALA A 262 -4.51 -16.52 -1.31
C ALA A 262 -4.75 -16.22 0.17
N VAL A 263 -3.71 -16.22 0.98
CA VAL A 263 -3.78 -15.93 2.42
C VAL A 263 -2.86 -14.76 2.74
N SER A 264 -3.39 -13.76 3.43
CA SER A 264 -2.60 -12.59 3.86
C SER A 264 -1.60 -12.99 4.94
N THR A 265 -0.31 -12.70 4.76
CA THR A 265 0.73 -13.00 5.76
C THR A 265 0.58 -12.19 7.04
N ALA A 266 0.08 -10.95 6.94
CA ALA A 266 -0.19 -10.08 8.08
C ALA A 266 -1.52 -10.38 8.79
N GLY A 267 -2.32 -11.30 8.24
CA GLY A 267 -3.68 -11.56 8.71
C GLY A 267 -3.80 -12.58 9.85
N GLY A 268 -2.72 -13.30 10.19
CA GLY A 268 -2.71 -14.31 11.24
C GLY A 268 -3.40 -15.64 10.86
N LEU A 269 -4.10 -15.72 9.73
CA LEU A 269 -4.67 -16.98 9.24
C LEU A 269 -3.62 -17.80 8.50
N HIS A 270 -3.79 -19.12 8.58
CA HIS A 270 -3.04 -20.07 7.78
C HIS A 270 -3.87 -20.58 6.60
N VAL A 271 -3.23 -21.28 5.70
CA VAL A 271 -3.88 -22.04 4.62
C VAL A 271 -4.98 -22.93 5.21
N THR A 272 -6.17 -22.87 4.63
CA THR A 272 -7.34 -23.61 5.10
C THR A 272 -7.93 -24.45 3.97
N ASP A 273 -8.74 -25.44 4.31
CA ASP A 273 -9.45 -26.27 3.35
C ASP A 273 -10.94 -25.90 3.22
N LEU A 274 -11.61 -26.46 2.23
CA LEU A 274 -13.03 -26.20 2.00
C LEU A 274 -13.91 -26.71 3.16
N PRO A 275 -13.70 -27.90 3.74
CA PRO A 275 -14.47 -28.36 4.89
C PRO A 275 -14.43 -27.38 6.06
N ALA A 276 -13.27 -26.84 6.42
CA ALA A 276 -13.16 -25.87 7.51
C ALA A 276 -13.96 -24.59 7.24
N LEU A 277 -13.93 -24.09 5.99
CA LEU A 277 -14.74 -22.93 5.58
C LEU A 277 -16.24 -23.21 5.67
N GLU A 278 -16.69 -24.38 5.22
CA GLU A 278 -18.12 -24.75 5.28
C GLU A 278 -18.59 -24.97 6.73
N VAL A 279 -17.78 -25.58 7.59
CA VAL A 279 -18.07 -25.69 9.02
C VAL A 279 -18.20 -24.29 9.65
N ALA A 280 -17.24 -23.39 9.40
CA ALA A 280 -17.29 -22.04 9.90
C ALA A 280 -18.53 -21.27 9.39
N MET A 281 -18.93 -21.49 8.13
CA MET A 281 -20.17 -20.93 7.57
C MET A 281 -21.44 -21.50 8.22
N HIS A 282 -21.41 -22.74 8.66
CA HIS A 282 -22.59 -23.42 9.27
C HIS A 282 -22.81 -22.99 10.72
N VAL A 283 -21.73 -22.86 11.49
CA VAL A 283 -21.82 -22.51 12.93
C VAL A 283 -21.93 -21.01 13.18
N GLY A 284 -21.62 -20.19 12.20
CA GLY A 284 -21.59 -18.74 12.33
C GLY A 284 -22.98 -18.08 12.29
N GLY A 285 -23.04 -16.85 12.82
CA GLY A 285 -24.23 -16.01 12.74
C GLY A 285 -24.43 -15.44 11.33
N VAL A 286 -25.59 -15.71 10.72
CA VAL A 286 -25.90 -15.24 9.37
C VAL A 286 -26.19 -13.74 9.40
N LEU A 287 -25.31 -12.94 8.78
CA LEU A 287 -25.51 -11.50 8.60
C LEU A 287 -26.42 -11.18 7.41
N LYS A 288 -26.29 -11.97 6.34
CA LYS A 288 -27.08 -11.80 5.12
C LYS A 288 -27.33 -13.17 4.47
N PRO A 289 -28.55 -13.69 4.53
CA PRO A 289 -28.94 -14.84 3.72
C PRO A 289 -29.11 -14.38 2.26
N GLY A 290 -28.71 -15.23 1.30
CA GLY A 290 -28.91 -14.89 -0.12
C GLY A 290 -28.54 -16.00 -1.08
N ASN A 291 -29.32 -16.12 -2.17
CA ASN A 291 -29.13 -17.14 -3.19
C ASN A 291 -27.81 -16.98 -3.98
N THR A 292 -27.30 -15.76 -4.10
CA THR A 292 -26.06 -15.47 -4.86
C THR A 292 -24.83 -15.23 -3.98
N CYS A 293 -25.05 -14.81 -2.73
CA CYS A 293 -24.00 -14.54 -1.77
C CYS A 293 -24.57 -14.72 -0.36
N THR A 294 -23.95 -15.55 0.43
CA THR A 294 -24.24 -15.71 1.87
C THR A 294 -23.13 -15.07 2.67
N VAL A 295 -23.46 -14.25 3.66
CA VAL A 295 -22.48 -13.55 4.51
C VAL A 295 -22.69 -14.00 5.96
N VAL A 296 -21.62 -14.45 6.59
CA VAL A 296 -21.64 -14.99 7.95
C VAL A 296 -20.54 -14.34 8.77
N HIS A 297 -20.87 -13.98 10.02
CA HIS A 297 -19.91 -13.63 11.06
C HIS A 297 -19.60 -14.89 11.88
N THR A 298 -18.35 -15.22 12.03
CA THR A 298 -17.91 -16.45 12.70
C THR A 298 -16.47 -16.32 13.21
N HIS A 299 -15.92 -17.41 13.75
CA HIS A 299 -14.51 -17.53 14.05
C HIS A 299 -13.86 -18.54 13.10
N LEU A 300 -12.66 -18.21 12.62
CA LEU A 300 -11.83 -19.09 11.83
C LEU A 300 -10.42 -19.05 12.42
N GLN A 301 -9.90 -20.20 12.87
CA GLN A 301 -8.60 -20.28 13.56
C GLN A 301 -8.51 -19.24 14.72
N ASP A 302 -9.53 -19.21 15.59
CA ASP A 302 -9.68 -18.31 16.77
C ASP A 302 -9.78 -16.81 16.45
N GLN A 303 -9.85 -16.44 15.18
CA GLN A 303 -10.01 -15.05 14.77
C GLN A 303 -11.46 -14.75 14.34
N ALA A 304 -12.02 -13.63 14.85
CA ALA A 304 -13.33 -13.14 14.42
C ALA A 304 -13.30 -12.65 12.97
N VAL A 305 -14.10 -13.26 12.12
CA VAL A 305 -14.07 -13.01 10.66
C VAL A 305 -15.48 -12.86 10.08
N VAL A 306 -15.54 -12.21 8.92
CA VAL A 306 -16.70 -12.24 8.03
C VAL A 306 -16.36 -13.07 6.81
N ILE A 307 -17.13 -14.12 6.57
CA ILE A 307 -17.01 -14.99 5.40
C ILE A 307 -18.12 -14.65 4.42
N LYS A 308 -17.75 -14.27 3.20
CA LYS A 308 -18.66 -14.11 2.05
C LYS A 308 -18.52 -15.29 1.12
N ARG A 309 -19.53 -16.17 1.08
CA ARG A 309 -19.61 -17.28 0.13
C ARG A 309 -20.40 -16.86 -1.10
N TYR A 310 -19.78 -16.94 -2.27
CA TYR A 310 -20.40 -16.68 -3.56
C TYR A 310 -20.86 -17.99 -4.19
N ASN A 311 -22.19 -18.14 -4.32
CA ASN A 311 -22.83 -19.34 -4.83
C ASN A 311 -22.89 -19.32 -6.38
N LEU A 312 -22.82 -20.48 -7.00
CA LEU A 312 -23.16 -20.68 -8.41
C LEU A 312 -24.68 -20.81 -8.52
N LYS A 313 -25.35 -19.98 -9.31
CA LYS A 313 -26.80 -20.05 -9.48
C LYS A 313 -27.24 -21.24 -10.30
N ASP A 314 -26.55 -21.54 -11.44
CA ASP A 314 -26.85 -22.63 -12.36
C ASP A 314 -25.59 -23.05 -13.11
N TRP A 315 -25.51 -24.31 -13.54
CA TRP A 315 -24.36 -24.83 -14.27
C TRP A 315 -24.13 -24.16 -15.64
N LEU A 316 -25.20 -23.72 -16.35
CA LEU A 316 -25.12 -22.95 -17.60
C LEU A 316 -24.55 -21.53 -17.38
N HIS A 317 -24.89 -20.87 -16.27
CA HIS A 317 -24.28 -19.62 -15.84
C HIS A 317 -22.83 -19.81 -15.36
N GLY A 318 -22.50 -21.00 -14.84
CA GLY A 318 -21.16 -21.42 -14.48
C GLY A 318 -20.21 -21.43 -15.68
N LEU A 319 -20.64 -21.98 -16.82
CA LEU A 319 -19.85 -22.07 -18.05
C LEU A 319 -19.48 -20.70 -18.62
N SER A 320 -20.42 -19.74 -18.67
CA SER A 320 -20.16 -18.37 -19.19
C SER A 320 -19.23 -17.55 -18.26
N ARG A 321 -19.13 -17.92 -16.99
CA ARG A 321 -18.32 -17.25 -15.97
C ARG A 321 -17.05 -18.00 -15.56
N ALA A 322 -16.89 -19.27 -15.98
CA ALA A 322 -15.76 -20.11 -15.63
C ALA A 322 -14.40 -19.47 -15.96
N TRP A 323 -14.37 -18.62 -16.97
CA TRP A 323 -13.17 -17.92 -17.45
C TRP A 323 -12.99 -16.50 -16.86
N ARG A 324 -14.01 -15.96 -16.18
CA ARG A 324 -13.91 -14.62 -15.53
C ARG A 324 -13.46 -14.76 -14.08
N PRO A 325 -12.72 -13.79 -13.52
CA PRO A 325 -12.42 -13.76 -12.08
C PRO A 325 -13.68 -13.89 -11.24
N SER A 326 -13.62 -14.68 -10.16
CA SER A 326 -14.74 -14.82 -9.23
C SER A 326 -15.01 -13.50 -8.50
N ARG A 327 -16.22 -13.35 -7.93
CA ARG A 327 -16.52 -12.19 -7.05
C ARG A 327 -15.64 -12.18 -5.81
N ALA A 328 -15.21 -13.36 -5.30
CA ALA A 328 -14.24 -13.44 -4.22
C ALA A 328 -12.88 -12.86 -4.63
N ALA A 329 -12.38 -13.21 -5.81
CA ALA A 329 -11.15 -12.62 -6.35
C ALA A 329 -11.30 -11.11 -6.62
N ALA A 330 -12.51 -10.64 -6.99
CA ALA A 330 -12.79 -9.21 -7.13
C ALA A 330 -12.74 -8.50 -5.79
N SER A 331 -13.40 -9.04 -4.74
CA SER A 331 -13.35 -8.52 -3.37
C SER A 331 -11.93 -8.49 -2.82
N TRP A 332 -11.17 -9.59 -3.00
CA TRP A 332 -9.76 -9.69 -2.63
C TRP A 332 -8.91 -8.58 -3.27
N ARG A 333 -9.00 -8.43 -4.59
CA ARG A 333 -8.29 -7.37 -5.32
C ARG A 333 -8.67 -5.98 -4.86
N ASN A 334 -9.95 -5.73 -4.67
CA ASN A 334 -10.45 -4.40 -4.34
C ASN A 334 -10.13 -4.02 -2.89
N ALA A 335 -10.13 -4.97 -1.94
CA ALA A 335 -9.69 -4.73 -0.57
C ALA A 335 -8.20 -4.35 -0.54
N HIS A 336 -7.33 -5.12 -1.20
CA HIS A 336 -5.92 -4.77 -1.33
C HIS A 336 -5.69 -3.45 -2.09
N ARG A 337 -6.54 -3.12 -3.09
CA ARG A 337 -6.47 -1.83 -3.79
C ARG A 337 -6.77 -0.66 -2.88
N LEU A 338 -7.82 -0.74 -2.05
CA LEU A 338 -8.13 0.30 -1.07
C LEU A 338 -7.02 0.47 -0.06
N GLN A 339 -6.49 -0.62 0.51
CA GLN A 339 -5.36 -0.56 1.43
C GLN A 339 -4.12 0.08 0.79
N TYR A 340 -3.84 -0.25 -0.47
CA TYR A 340 -2.70 0.35 -1.20
C TYR A 340 -2.86 1.86 -1.43
N TYR A 341 -4.11 2.34 -1.55
CA TYR A 341 -4.43 3.76 -1.61
C TYR A 341 -4.54 4.43 -0.22
N GLY A 342 -4.32 3.69 0.87
CA GLY A 342 -4.43 4.19 2.24
C GLY A 342 -5.87 4.38 2.73
N MET A 343 -6.85 3.72 2.08
CA MET A 343 -8.26 3.76 2.48
C MET A 343 -8.60 2.58 3.38
N LEU A 344 -9.45 2.82 4.38
CA LEU A 344 -9.82 1.79 5.34
C LEU A 344 -10.87 0.84 4.76
N THR A 345 -10.61 -0.44 4.91
CA THR A 345 -11.52 -1.56 4.67
C THR A 345 -11.15 -2.69 5.63
N PRO A 346 -12.08 -3.57 6.02
CA PRO A 346 -11.73 -4.74 6.82
C PRO A 346 -10.57 -5.49 6.18
N GLN A 347 -9.59 -5.90 7.01
CA GLN A 347 -8.39 -6.56 6.51
C GLN A 347 -8.77 -7.81 5.70
N PRO A 348 -8.35 -7.92 4.44
CA PRO A 348 -8.52 -9.14 3.67
C PRO A 348 -7.60 -10.23 4.24
N LEU A 349 -8.17 -11.35 4.63
CA LEU A 349 -7.46 -12.44 5.29
C LEU A 349 -7.23 -13.61 4.37
N LEU A 350 -8.29 -14.01 3.63
CA LEU A 350 -8.22 -15.16 2.75
C LEU A 350 -9.17 -15.02 1.55
N MET A 351 -8.73 -15.50 0.41
CA MET A 351 -9.55 -15.78 -0.77
C MET A 351 -9.40 -17.24 -1.13
N TYR A 352 -10.52 -17.94 -1.30
CA TYR A 352 -10.56 -19.34 -1.72
C TYR A 352 -11.47 -19.49 -2.94
N GLU A 353 -11.01 -20.21 -3.95
CA GLU A 353 -11.78 -20.61 -5.13
C GLU A 353 -11.74 -22.13 -5.28
N GLN A 354 -12.88 -22.76 -5.26
CA GLN A 354 -13.01 -24.16 -5.67
C GLN A 354 -12.85 -24.28 -7.19
N ARG A 355 -12.21 -25.34 -7.64
CA ARG A 355 -11.97 -25.60 -9.06
C ARG A 355 -12.38 -27.03 -9.41
N TYR A 356 -12.96 -27.18 -10.59
CA TYR A 356 -13.32 -28.47 -11.18
C TYR A 356 -12.79 -28.52 -12.60
N CYS A 357 -11.79 -29.34 -12.87
CA CYS A 357 -11.16 -29.42 -14.19
C CYS A 357 -10.81 -28.06 -14.82
N GLY A 358 -10.27 -27.15 -14.01
CA GLY A 358 -9.94 -25.79 -14.45
C GLY A 358 -11.10 -24.78 -14.43
N MET A 359 -12.34 -25.22 -14.30
CA MET A 359 -13.51 -24.35 -14.13
C MET A 359 -13.66 -23.89 -12.69
N ARG A 360 -14.10 -22.64 -12.48
CA ARG A 360 -14.32 -22.06 -11.15
C ARG A 360 -15.66 -22.50 -10.57
N GLY A 361 -15.59 -23.00 -9.33
CA GLY A 361 -16.73 -23.38 -8.52
C GLY A 361 -17.12 -22.28 -7.51
N ARG A 362 -17.56 -22.72 -6.31
CA ARG A 362 -17.83 -21.82 -5.18
C ARG A 362 -16.58 -21.03 -4.83
N ALA A 363 -16.79 -19.79 -4.39
CA ALA A 363 -15.69 -18.94 -3.99
C ALA A 363 -15.99 -18.22 -2.68
N TYR A 364 -14.95 -18.02 -1.86
CA TYR A 364 -15.04 -17.46 -0.53
C TYR A 364 -14.08 -16.27 -0.42
N PHE A 365 -14.57 -15.20 0.17
CA PHE A 365 -13.75 -14.07 0.60
C PHE A 365 -13.89 -13.92 2.11
N VAL A 366 -12.78 -13.95 2.82
CA VAL A 366 -12.71 -13.82 4.28
C VAL A 366 -12.00 -12.52 4.61
N SER A 367 -12.64 -11.70 5.44
CA SER A 367 -12.05 -10.49 5.99
C SER A 367 -12.16 -10.50 7.51
N ALA A 368 -11.32 -9.73 8.18
CA ALA A 368 -11.46 -9.48 9.60
C ALA A 368 -12.87 -8.93 9.90
N TYR A 369 -13.43 -9.30 11.05
CA TYR A 369 -14.68 -8.70 11.50
C TYR A 369 -14.46 -7.23 11.86
N SER A 370 -15.36 -6.38 11.43
CA SER A 370 -15.36 -4.95 11.73
C SER A 370 -16.58 -4.64 12.59
N PRO A 371 -16.42 -4.24 13.88
CA PRO A 371 -17.52 -4.08 14.83
C PRO A 371 -18.25 -2.74 14.70
N TRP A 372 -17.81 -1.88 13.79
CA TRP A 372 -18.27 -0.52 13.68
C TRP A 372 -19.69 -0.43 13.10
N PRO A 373 -20.53 0.50 13.59
CA PRO A 373 -21.85 0.75 13.01
C PRO A 373 -21.72 1.25 11.58
N ASP A 374 -22.71 0.95 10.75
CA ASP A 374 -22.82 1.58 9.45
C ASP A 374 -23.21 3.06 9.57
N ALA A 375 -23.01 3.82 8.47
CA ALA A 375 -23.25 5.26 8.49
C ALA A 375 -24.73 5.65 8.71
N LEU A 376 -25.70 4.78 8.36
CA LEU A 376 -27.11 5.03 8.71
C LEU A 376 -27.30 4.99 10.21
N THR A 377 -26.90 3.89 10.84
CA THR A 377 -26.97 3.69 12.29
C THR A 377 -26.19 4.78 13.03
N PHE A 378 -24.98 5.11 12.56
CA PHE A 378 -24.17 6.16 13.16
C PHE A 378 -24.92 7.51 13.19
N PHE A 379 -25.44 7.99 12.06
CA PHE A 379 -26.12 9.29 12.02
C PHE A 379 -27.46 9.31 12.77
N GLN A 380 -28.09 8.15 12.95
CA GLN A 380 -29.29 8.04 13.79
C GLN A 380 -29.00 8.11 15.31
N GLN A 381 -27.87 7.57 15.73
CA GLN A 381 -27.53 7.40 17.15
C GLN A 381 -26.57 8.47 17.70
N CYS A 382 -25.71 9.02 16.86
CA CYS A 382 -24.69 9.99 17.28
C CYS A 382 -25.32 11.36 17.54
N THR A 383 -25.21 11.84 18.77
CA THR A 383 -25.66 13.18 19.21
C THR A 383 -24.55 14.22 19.25
N ASP A 384 -23.28 13.79 19.19
CA ASP A 384 -22.11 14.69 19.16
C ASP A 384 -22.04 15.41 17.81
N SER A 385 -22.27 16.72 17.82
CA SER A 385 -22.27 17.59 16.65
C SER A 385 -20.91 17.64 15.96
N ASP A 386 -19.81 17.65 16.71
CA ASP A 386 -18.46 17.77 16.19
C ASP A 386 -18.01 16.46 15.55
N LEU A 387 -18.35 15.33 16.16
CA LEU A 387 -18.10 14.04 15.56
C LEU A 387 -18.93 13.85 14.28
N ARG A 388 -20.20 14.27 14.26
CA ARG A 388 -21.05 14.26 13.05
C ARG A 388 -20.44 15.11 11.93
N ALA A 389 -19.98 16.32 12.23
CA ALA A 389 -19.32 17.19 11.25
C ALA A 389 -18.03 16.57 10.70
N ARG A 390 -17.21 15.98 11.56
CA ARG A 390 -16.01 15.23 11.14
C ARG A 390 -16.34 14.07 10.21
N VAL A 391 -17.37 13.27 10.54
CA VAL A 391 -17.80 12.12 9.72
C VAL A 391 -18.34 12.59 8.37
N ILE A 392 -19.13 13.66 8.30
CA ILE A 392 -19.58 14.27 7.04
C ILE A 392 -18.38 14.67 6.19
N HIS A 393 -17.40 15.36 6.78
CA HIS A 393 -16.19 15.78 6.08
C HIS A 393 -15.39 14.56 5.55
N GLN A 394 -15.18 13.52 6.37
CA GLN A 394 -14.48 12.28 6.00
C GLN A 394 -15.21 11.53 4.87
N LEU A 395 -16.53 11.45 4.92
CA LEU A 395 -17.38 10.82 3.91
C LEU A 395 -17.23 11.49 2.55
N VAL A 396 -17.31 12.81 2.51
CA VAL A 396 -17.17 13.59 1.28
C VAL A 396 -15.73 13.57 0.78
N THR A 397 -14.75 13.64 1.68
CA THR A 397 -13.33 13.49 1.34
C THR A 397 -13.04 12.12 0.71
N LEU A 398 -13.59 11.03 1.25
CA LEU A 398 -13.51 9.70 0.65
C LEU A 398 -14.09 9.68 -0.77
N CYS A 399 -15.28 10.27 -0.97
CA CYS A 399 -15.88 10.39 -2.31
C CYS A 399 -14.98 11.17 -3.27
N TYR A 400 -14.37 12.27 -2.82
CA TYR A 400 -13.44 13.06 -3.62
C TYR A 400 -12.17 12.29 -3.98
N GLN A 401 -11.59 11.55 -3.03
CA GLN A 401 -10.47 10.65 -3.31
C GLN A 401 -10.82 9.62 -4.38
N TRP A 402 -12.01 9.02 -4.31
CA TRP A 402 -12.49 8.06 -5.30
C TRP A 402 -12.64 8.69 -6.68
N TYR A 403 -13.17 9.93 -6.76
CA TYR A 403 -13.21 10.69 -7.99
C TYR A 403 -11.82 10.89 -8.61
N LEU A 404 -10.86 11.37 -7.82
CA LEU A 404 -9.49 11.62 -8.26
C LEU A 404 -8.77 10.34 -8.73
N LEU A 405 -9.06 9.18 -8.11
CA LEU A 405 -8.50 7.86 -8.43
C LEU A 405 -9.27 7.11 -9.51
N LYS A 406 -10.36 7.69 -10.03
CA LYS A 406 -11.27 7.05 -10.99
C LYS A 406 -11.86 5.74 -10.47
N LEU A 407 -12.15 5.68 -9.17
CA LEU A 407 -12.81 4.56 -8.52
C LEU A 407 -14.33 4.75 -8.51
N SER A 408 -15.05 3.64 -8.55
CA SER A 408 -16.48 3.58 -8.22
C SER A 408 -16.76 2.35 -7.36
N HIS A 409 -17.68 2.48 -6.42
CA HIS A 409 -18.14 1.37 -5.58
C HIS A 409 -19.11 0.46 -6.34
N GLY A 410 -19.95 1.08 -7.17
CA GLY A 410 -21.03 0.39 -7.88
C GLY A 410 -22.28 0.13 -7.03
N ASP A 411 -22.16 0.15 -5.70
CA ASP A 411 -23.24 0.04 -4.72
C ASP A 411 -22.98 0.95 -3.50
N MET A 412 -22.65 2.23 -3.75
CA MET A 412 -22.31 3.20 -2.71
C MET A 412 -23.59 3.61 -1.95
N LYS A 413 -23.87 2.88 -0.88
CA LYS A 413 -24.96 3.17 0.06
C LYS A 413 -24.40 3.28 1.48
N ALA A 414 -25.12 3.99 2.34
CA ALA A 414 -24.65 4.26 3.70
C ALA A 414 -24.40 2.99 4.53
N SER A 415 -25.17 1.93 4.30
CA SER A 415 -24.95 0.63 4.96
C SER A 415 -23.67 -0.12 4.49
N ASN A 416 -22.99 0.34 3.42
CA ASN A 416 -21.71 -0.19 2.98
C ASN A 416 -20.52 0.65 3.46
N LEU A 417 -20.77 1.63 4.32
CA LEU A 417 -19.78 2.52 4.92
C LEU A 417 -19.93 2.43 6.44
N GLN A 418 -18.92 1.95 7.14
CA GLN A 418 -18.90 1.88 8.59
C GLN A 418 -18.12 3.09 9.14
N VAL A 419 -18.48 3.50 10.36
CA VAL A 419 -17.88 4.66 11.01
C VAL A 419 -17.22 4.22 12.32
N THR A 420 -15.90 4.45 12.42
CA THR A 420 -15.14 4.16 13.64
C THR A 420 -15.45 5.16 14.74
N ASP A 421 -15.06 4.87 15.98
CA ASP A 421 -15.11 5.78 17.13
C ASP A 421 -14.37 7.11 16.90
N GLN A 422 -13.32 7.10 16.05
CA GLN A 422 -12.58 8.29 15.65
C GLN A 422 -13.21 9.04 14.46
N GLY A 423 -14.35 8.59 13.95
CA GLY A 423 -15.04 9.19 12.81
C GLY A 423 -14.42 8.87 11.45
N LYS A 424 -13.55 7.84 11.37
CA LYS A 424 -12.98 7.39 10.10
C LYS A 424 -13.96 6.46 9.37
N ILE A 425 -13.96 6.50 8.04
CA ILE A 425 -14.85 5.68 7.21
C ILE A 425 -14.16 4.40 6.78
N VAL A 426 -14.80 3.27 7.05
CA VAL A 426 -14.38 1.92 6.64
C VAL A 426 -15.33 1.44 5.53
N VAL A 427 -14.80 1.12 4.36
CA VAL A 427 -15.59 0.71 3.20
C VAL A 427 -15.72 -0.80 3.16
N ILE A 428 -16.96 -1.29 3.03
CA ILE A 428 -17.26 -2.73 2.92
C ILE A 428 -18.00 -3.05 1.61
N ASP A 429 -18.17 -4.34 1.31
CA ASP A 429 -18.88 -4.85 0.12
C ASP A 429 -18.29 -4.46 -1.24
N LEU A 430 -17.02 -4.82 -1.44
CA LEU A 430 -16.16 -4.33 -2.53
C LEU A 430 -16.28 -5.13 -3.85
N ASP A 431 -17.17 -6.11 -3.96
CA ASP A 431 -17.21 -7.02 -5.13
C ASP A 431 -17.64 -6.34 -6.43
N SER A 432 -18.38 -5.24 -6.33
CA SER A 432 -18.84 -4.43 -7.46
C SER A 432 -17.91 -3.25 -7.79
N MET A 433 -16.91 -2.99 -6.92
CA MET A 433 -15.99 -1.87 -7.07
C MET A 433 -15.13 -2.01 -8.32
N GLN A 434 -14.89 -0.89 -8.98
CA GLN A 434 -14.08 -0.81 -10.21
C GLN A 434 -13.15 0.41 -10.21
N GLN A 435 -11.99 0.24 -10.83
CA GLN A 435 -11.14 1.35 -11.24
C GLN A 435 -11.24 1.53 -12.75
N HIS A 436 -11.64 2.71 -13.19
CA HIS A 436 -11.92 3.01 -14.58
C HIS A 436 -10.69 3.57 -15.29
N ARG A 437 -10.41 3.07 -16.49
CA ARG A 437 -9.34 3.63 -17.34
C ARG A 437 -9.76 4.93 -18.02
N ARG A 438 -11.02 5.00 -18.48
CA ARG A 438 -11.58 6.14 -19.23
C ARG A 438 -12.23 7.14 -18.28
N SER A 439 -11.82 8.42 -18.35
CA SER A 439 -12.31 9.47 -17.46
C SER A 439 -13.82 9.68 -17.52
N GLN A 440 -14.45 9.60 -18.69
CA GLN A 440 -15.90 9.74 -18.83
C GLN A 440 -16.69 8.61 -18.15
N MET A 441 -16.19 7.36 -18.25
CA MET A 441 -16.80 6.23 -17.56
C MET A 441 -16.67 6.39 -16.03
N ALA A 442 -15.50 6.80 -15.56
CA ALA A 442 -15.25 7.08 -14.16
C ALA A 442 -16.18 8.16 -13.63
N LEU A 443 -16.32 9.27 -14.37
CA LEU A 443 -17.17 10.40 -14.01
C LEU A 443 -18.64 9.99 -13.85
N ARG A 444 -19.18 9.25 -14.83
CA ARG A 444 -20.58 8.76 -14.78
C ARG A 444 -20.80 7.78 -13.65
N ALA A 445 -19.87 6.85 -13.44
CA ALA A 445 -19.95 5.86 -12.36
C ALA A 445 -19.87 6.52 -10.98
N HIS A 446 -18.97 7.49 -10.83
CA HIS A 446 -18.83 8.27 -9.60
C HIS A 446 -20.08 9.10 -9.30
N ALA A 447 -20.64 9.80 -10.30
CA ALA A 447 -21.91 10.56 -10.15
C ALA A 447 -23.08 9.65 -9.72
N LYS A 448 -23.14 8.42 -10.24
CA LYS A 448 -24.14 7.42 -9.81
C LYS A 448 -23.93 7.02 -8.35
N ASP A 449 -22.69 6.79 -7.92
CA ASP A 449 -22.37 6.45 -6.54
C ASP A 449 -22.73 7.58 -5.57
N VAL A 450 -22.36 8.83 -5.88
CA VAL A 450 -22.71 10.02 -5.06
C VAL A 450 -24.23 10.19 -4.95
N ARG A 451 -24.96 10.07 -6.08
CA ARG A 451 -26.43 10.13 -6.08
C ARG A 451 -27.02 9.06 -5.17
N ARG A 452 -26.53 7.81 -5.27
CA ARG A 452 -27.02 6.70 -4.47
C ARG A 452 -26.72 6.88 -2.97
N LEU A 453 -25.56 7.41 -2.64
CA LEU A 453 -25.19 7.75 -1.27
C LEU A 453 -26.13 8.79 -0.67
N LEU A 454 -26.37 9.89 -1.37
CA LEU A 454 -27.25 10.97 -0.90
C LEU A 454 -28.72 10.56 -0.76
N GLN A 455 -29.17 9.58 -1.56
CA GLN A 455 -30.55 9.06 -1.45
C GLN A 455 -30.86 8.49 -0.07
N ASN A 456 -29.85 8.02 0.70
CA ASN A 456 -30.07 7.47 2.04
C ASN A 456 -30.59 8.51 3.04
N TRP A 457 -30.31 9.81 2.80
CA TRP A 457 -30.63 10.88 3.76
C TRP A 457 -31.52 11.97 3.21
N LYS A 458 -32.23 11.73 2.09
CA LYS A 458 -33.16 12.72 1.50
C LYS A 458 -34.26 13.19 2.45
N GLN A 459 -34.64 12.36 3.40
CA GLN A 459 -35.69 12.67 4.40
C GLN A 459 -35.13 13.45 5.61
N ASP A 460 -33.83 13.36 5.88
CA ASP A 460 -33.14 14.17 6.89
C ASP A 460 -32.56 15.43 6.23
N THR A 461 -33.40 16.48 6.14
CA THR A 461 -33.03 17.74 5.48
C THR A 461 -31.79 18.38 6.07
N SER A 462 -31.58 18.27 7.39
CA SER A 462 -30.43 18.85 8.08
C SER A 462 -29.13 18.16 7.64
N LEU A 463 -29.07 16.84 7.73
CA LEU A 463 -27.91 16.05 7.31
C LEU A 463 -27.68 16.15 5.81
N TYR A 464 -28.74 16.11 5.01
CA TYR A 464 -28.66 16.24 3.55
C TYR A 464 -28.02 17.58 3.14
N ASN A 465 -28.47 18.70 3.73
CA ASN A 465 -27.90 20.03 3.44
C ASN A 465 -26.44 20.16 3.93
N ALA A 466 -26.10 19.57 5.09
CA ALA A 466 -24.74 19.54 5.58
C ALA A 466 -23.80 18.76 4.63
N LEU A 467 -24.26 17.64 4.08
CA LEU A 467 -23.53 16.88 3.05
C LEU A 467 -23.34 17.70 1.78
N LEU A 468 -24.41 18.36 1.26
CA LEU A 468 -24.32 19.19 0.05
C LEU A 468 -23.31 20.33 0.24
N LYS A 469 -23.34 21.00 1.38
CA LYS A 469 -22.37 22.05 1.74
C LYS A 469 -20.94 21.50 1.75
N SER A 470 -20.73 20.32 2.35
CA SER A 470 -19.40 19.68 2.37
C SER A 470 -18.93 19.29 0.96
N PHE A 471 -19.84 18.76 0.11
CA PHE A 471 -19.52 18.46 -1.30
C PHE A 471 -19.10 19.72 -2.07
N SER A 472 -19.79 20.85 -1.91
CA SER A 472 -19.44 22.09 -2.60
C SER A 472 -18.10 22.68 -2.14
N LEU A 473 -17.72 22.47 -0.88
CA LEU A 473 -16.45 22.96 -0.32
C LEU A 473 -15.25 22.10 -0.73
N ILE A 474 -15.41 20.77 -0.82
CA ILE A 474 -14.30 19.84 -1.04
C ILE A 474 -14.03 19.64 -2.54
N TYR A 475 -15.07 19.62 -3.38
CA TYR A 475 -14.90 19.39 -4.81
C TYR A 475 -14.48 20.68 -5.53
N GLN A 476 -13.28 20.67 -6.10
CA GLN A 476 -12.80 21.79 -6.93
C GLN A 476 -13.46 21.79 -8.32
N ASP A 477 -13.80 20.60 -8.86
CA ASP A 477 -14.56 20.42 -10.08
C ASP A 477 -15.96 19.92 -9.72
N HIS A 478 -16.96 20.75 -9.95
CA HIS A 478 -18.35 20.43 -9.64
C HIS A 478 -19.06 19.61 -10.73
N THR A 479 -18.38 19.27 -11.81
CA THR A 479 -18.97 18.46 -12.91
C THR A 479 -19.56 17.13 -12.41
N PRO A 480 -18.89 16.33 -11.55
CA PRO A 480 -19.47 15.09 -11.03
C PRO A 480 -20.72 15.32 -10.19
N LEU A 481 -20.78 16.44 -9.46
CA LEU A 481 -21.91 16.79 -8.60
C LEU A 481 -23.14 17.19 -9.43
N ARG A 482 -22.95 18.01 -10.47
CA ARG A 482 -24.01 18.33 -11.44
C ARG A 482 -24.57 17.09 -12.12
N LEU A 483 -23.70 16.16 -12.54
CA LEU A 483 -24.11 14.88 -13.11
C LEU A 483 -24.84 13.97 -12.10
N ALA A 484 -24.54 14.10 -10.81
CA ALA A 484 -25.28 13.44 -9.74
C ALA A 484 -26.66 14.07 -9.48
N GLY A 485 -26.99 15.18 -10.13
CA GLY A 485 -28.26 15.91 -9.93
C GLY A 485 -28.23 16.78 -8.66
N ILE A 486 -27.04 17.23 -8.24
CA ILE A 486 -26.86 18.14 -7.11
C ILE A 486 -26.87 19.57 -7.68
N ALA A 487 -27.84 20.37 -7.27
CA ALA A 487 -27.83 21.81 -7.47
C ALA A 487 -26.91 22.44 -6.42
N LEU A 488 -25.89 23.16 -6.87
CA LEU A 488 -24.92 23.86 -6.05
C LEU A 488 -25.14 25.37 -6.13
#